data_78f099841de940837a1daf901f778544
#
_entry.id   78f099841de940837a1daf901f778544
#
_cell.length_a   1.000
_cell.length_b   1.000
_cell.length_c   1.000
_cell.angle_alpha   90.00
_cell.angle_beta   90.00
_cell.angle_gamma   90.00
#
_symmetry.space_group_name_H-M   'P 1'
#
loop_
_entity.id
_entity.type
_entity.pdbx_description
1 polymer ?
#
loop_
_entity_poly.entity_id
_entity_poly.type
_entity_poly.pdbx_seq_one_letter_code
_entity_poly.pdbx_strand_id
1 'polypeptide(L)'
;MDFDATNVIIEKNVEHLGADSMTDYVAHVYVYHGNCQMKYHEEPLMLDAGQCMIVRMQRLLTDVSPSPDFQGTVIYIKPGFIEMSTPRNNYGIRGSLLLFINPVMQLDEQEQQRCRRNFEEVEERLNSQHPFKHDVVSCACQLMFLDFFQFHKRLYPGDHLPFQNAKLMSDFFQMLFRGDYRKNREISYYADVLCVTPKYLSEVCKKVSGYGANYWINRFTIIDIQRLLRNRSMSLQQIADDFRFSSLAYFSRFVQNFLGSTPSAYRE
;
A
#
# COMPACT_ATOMS: atom_id res chain seq x y z
N MET A 1 -12.23 22.92 -12.99
CA MET A 1 -11.28 22.71 -11.87
C MET A 1 -9.92 22.50 -12.51
N ASP A 2 -8.94 23.34 -12.19
CA ASP A 2 -7.61 23.18 -12.75
C ASP A 2 -6.98 21.86 -12.25
N PHE A 3 -6.24 21.17 -13.12
CA PHE A 3 -5.55 19.93 -12.79
C PHE A 3 -4.36 20.23 -11.86
N ASP A 4 -4.42 19.71 -10.62
CA ASP A 4 -3.25 19.73 -9.74
C ASP A 4 -2.25 18.66 -10.20
N ALA A 5 -1.16 19.11 -10.83
CA ALA A 5 -0.10 18.25 -11.36
C ALA A 5 0.55 17.36 -10.28
N THR A 6 0.37 17.68 -8.99
CA THR A 6 0.87 16.85 -7.90
C THR A 6 -0.01 15.64 -7.59
N ASN A 7 -1.19 15.51 -8.20
CA ASN A 7 -2.06 14.35 -7.96
C ASN A 7 -1.56 13.07 -8.62
N VAL A 8 -0.90 13.21 -9.79
CA VAL A 8 -0.35 12.10 -10.57
C VAL A 8 1.05 12.48 -11.04
N ILE A 9 2.05 11.70 -10.68
CA ILE A 9 3.45 11.87 -11.08
C ILE A 9 3.90 10.62 -11.82
N ILE A 10 4.65 10.76 -12.90
CA ILE A 10 5.18 9.63 -13.68
C ILE A 10 6.70 9.71 -13.74
N GLU A 11 7.35 8.58 -13.47
CA GLU A 11 8.80 8.39 -13.59
C GLU A 11 9.12 7.17 -14.46
N LYS A 12 10.19 7.25 -15.23
CA LYS A 12 10.69 6.13 -16.08
C LYS A 12 11.79 5.31 -15.40
N ASN A 13 11.96 5.52 -14.14
CA ASN A 13 12.90 4.79 -13.27
C ASN A 13 12.25 4.50 -11.91
N VAL A 14 12.99 3.90 -11.02
CA VAL A 14 12.55 3.54 -9.65
C VAL A 14 13.33 4.31 -8.57
N GLU A 15 13.95 5.43 -8.91
CA GLU A 15 14.84 6.20 -8.03
C GLU A 15 14.14 6.66 -6.75
N HIS A 16 12.89 7.11 -6.87
CA HIS A 16 12.11 7.57 -5.73
C HIS A 16 11.15 6.50 -5.15
N LEU A 17 11.19 5.28 -5.67
CA LEU A 17 10.34 4.20 -5.18
C LEU A 17 10.77 3.78 -3.77
N GLY A 18 9.86 3.95 -2.80
CA GLY A 18 10.16 3.75 -1.38
C GLY A 18 10.77 4.96 -0.67
N ALA A 19 11.04 6.07 -1.37
CA ALA A 19 11.60 7.28 -0.77
C ALA A 19 10.60 8.00 0.15
N ASP A 20 11.10 8.66 1.17
CA ASP A 20 10.26 9.42 2.13
C ASP A 20 9.44 10.54 1.45
N SER A 21 9.96 11.14 0.37
CA SER A 21 9.26 12.15 -0.44
C SER A 21 7.99 11.64 -1.13
N MET A 22 7.88 10.32 -1.33
CA MET A 22 6.76 9.68 -2.03
C MET A 22 5.81 8.92 -1.10
N THR A 23 5.96 9.05 0.22
CA THR A 23 5.14 8.30 1.20
C THR A 23 3.64 8.61 1.13
N ASP A 24 3.27 9.78 0.63
CA ASP A 24 1.88 10.22 0.46
C ASP A 24 1.23 9.70 -0.83
N TYR A 25 1.95 8.91 -1.63
CA TYR A 25 1.47 8.38 -2.91
C TYR A 25 1.34 6.86 -2.88
N VAL A 26 0.39 6.37 -3.65
CA VAL A 26 0.32 4.96 -4.07
C VAL A 26 1.15 4.81 -5.33
N ALA A 27 2.15 3.93 -5.32
CA ALA A 27 2.98 3.64 -6.49
C ALA A 27 2.36 2.48 -7.30
N HIS A 28 2.26 2.68 -8.61
CA HIS A 28 1.91 1.68 -9.60
C HIS A 28 3.11 1.51 -10.51
N VAL A 29 3.70 0.31 -10.55
CA VAL A 29 4.93 0.03 -11.30
C VAL A 29 4.66 -1.01 -12.36
N TYR A 30 5.12 -0.77 -13.58
CA TYR A 30 5.15 -1.78 -14.64
C TYR A 30 6.55 -1.89 -15.23
N VAL A 31 7.06 -3.12 -15.33
CA VAL A 31 8.41 -3.39 -15.87
C VAL A 31 8.30 -3.90 -17.30
N TYR A 32 8.96 -3.18 -18.22
CA TYR A 32 9.01 -3.53 -19.65
C TYR A 32 10.18 -4.46 -19.96
N HIS A 33 11.34 -4.25 -19.31
CA HIS A 33 12.57 -5.01 -19.51
C HIS A 33 13.40 -5.05 -18.22
N GLY A 34 14.25 -6.07 -18.07
CA GLY A 34 15.07 -6.24 -16.88
C GLY A 34 14.25 -6.64 -15.66
N ASN A 35 14.78 -6.32 -14.49
CA ASN A 35 14.12 -6.58 -13.21
C ASN A 35 14.52 -5.54 -12.15
N CYS A 36 13.83 -5.55 -11.02
CA CYS A 36 14.18 -4.74 -9.87
C CYS A 36 14.10 -5.58 -8.59
N GLN A 37 15.22 -5.67 -7.88
CA GLN A 37 15.30 -6.29 -6.57
C GLN A 37 14.95 -5.26 -5.50
N MET A 38 14.24 -5.68 -4.47
CA MET A 38 13.89 -4.84 -3.34
C MET A 38 13.53 -5.69 -2.13
N LYS A 39 13.29 -5.06 -0.99
CA LYS A 39 12.60 -5.70 0.13
C LYS A 39 11.21 -5.10 0.29
N TYR A 40 10.25 -5.95 0.55
CA TYR A 40 8.90 -5.56 0.92
C TYR A 40 8.52 -6.22 2.24
N HIS A 41 8.16 -5.44 3.27
CA HIS A 41 8.02 -5.94 4.64
C HIS A 41 9.28 -6.67 5.18
N GLU A 42 10.47 -6.20 4.82
CA GLU A 42 11.78 -6.82 5.12
C GLU A 42 12.07 -8.13 4.36
N GLU A 43 11.12 -8.68 3.65
CA GLU A 43 11.30 -9.90 2.86
C GLU A 43 11.79 -9.56 1.45
N PRO A 44 12.72 -10.36 0.90
CA PRO A 44 13.19 -10.17 -0.47
C PRO A 44 12.03 -10.25 -1.47
N LEU A 45 11.97 -9.28 -2.38
CA LEU A 45 11.00 -9.22 -3.46
C LEU A 45 11.72 -8.95 -4.78
N MET A 46 11.36 -9.70 -5.82
CA MET A 46 11.80 -9.48 -7.19
C MET A 46 10.61 -9.03 -8.03
N LEU A 47 10.81 -8.00 -8.82
CA LEU A 47 9.86 -7.51 -9.80
C LEU A 47 10.47 -7.67 -11.20
N ASP A 48 9.92 -8.59 -12.00
CA ASP A 48 10.44 -8.96 -13.31
C ASP A 48 9.69 -8.28 -14.46
N ALA A 49 10.28 -8.31 -15.66
CA ALA A 49 9.62 -7.83 -16.88
C ALA A 49 8.25 -8.51 -17.09
N GLY A 50 7.26 -7.73 -17.50
CA GLY A 50 5.88 -8.15 -17.68
C GLY A 50 5.03 -8.20 -16.41
N GLN A 51 5.62 -7.90 -15.25
CA GLN A 51 4.90 -7.82 -13.99
C GLN A 51 4.45 -6.39 -13.68
N CYS A 52 3.36 -6.27 -12.93
CA CYS A 52 2.88 -5.03 -12.35
C CYS A 52 2.92 -5.11 -10.82
N MET A 53 3.33 -4.03 -10.18
CA MET A 53 3.34 -3.91 -8.71
C MET A 53 2.54 -2.69 -8.28
N ILE A 54 1.72 -2.84 -7.22
CA ILE A 54 0.98 -1.74 -6.62
C ILE A 54 1.32 -1.64 -5.13
N VAL A 55 1.91 -0.53 -4.73
CA VAL A 55 2.36 -0.30 -3.36
C VAL A 55 1.62 0.88 -2.75
N ARG A 56 0.72 0.60 -1.82
CA ARG A 56 -0.05 1.63 -1.09
C ARG A 56 0.76 2.31 0.01
N MET A 57 1.73 1.62 0.58
CA MET A 57 2.59 2.12 1.65
C MET A 57 4.04 2.00 1.22
N GLN A 58 4.57 3.03 0.59
CA GLN A 58 5.93 3.02 0.06
C GLN A 58 7.01 2.79 1.12
N ARG A 59 6.74 3.17 2.37
CA ARG A 59 7.62 2.91 3.52
C ARG A 59 7.86 1.40 3.81
N LEU A 60 7.11 0.51 3.14
CA LEU A 60 7.34 -0.94 3.21
C LEU A 60 8.41 -1.43 2.25
N LEU A 61 8.79 -0.58 1.29
CA LEU A 61 9.85 -0.85 0.34
C LEU A 61 11.19 -0.33 0.87
N THR A 62 12.22 -1.16 0.72
CA THR A 62 13.60 -0.78 1.02
C THR A 62 14.54 -1.50 0.06
N ASP A 63 15.81 -1.06 0.00
CA ASP A 63 16.88 -1.68 -0.78
C ASP A 63 16.50 -1.84 -2.27
N VAL A 64 15.81 -0.82 -2.85
CA VAL A 64 15.40 -0.84 -4.26
C VAL A 64 16.63 -0.76 -5.16
N SER A 65 16.83 -1.81 -5.97
CA SER A 65 18.00 -1.98 -6.83
C SER A 65 17.59 -2.52 -8.20
N PRO A 66 17.46 -1.66 -9.22
CA PRO A 66 17.15 -2.09 -10.58
C PRO A 66 18.35 -2.75 -11.25
N SER A 67 18.10 -3.70 -12.16
CA SER A 67 19.12 -4.25 -13.05
C SER A 67 19.64 -3.19 -14.02
N PRO A 68 20.86 -3.33 -14.59
CA PRO A 68 21.46 -2.36 -15.50
C PRO A 68 20.64 -2.11 -16.78
N ASP A 69 19.82 -3.08 -17.17
CA ASP A 69 18.93 -3.06 -18.33
C ASP A 69 17.48 -2.76 -17.97
N PHE A 70 17.21 -2.34 -16.73
CA PHE A 70 15.88 -2.03 -16.27
C PHE A 70 15.20 -0.94 -17.12
N GLN A 71 14.01 -1.25 -17.59
CA GLN A 71 13.09 -0.30 -18.21
C GLN A 71 11.71 -0.49 -17.60
N GLY A 72 11.20 0.54 -16.97
CA GLY A 72 9.91 0.52 -16.31
C GLY A 72 9.29 1.90 -16.21
N THR A 73 8.03 1.95 -15.81
CA THR A 73 7.32 3.19 -15.49
C THR A 73 6.70 3.07 -14.12
N VAL A 74 6.86 4.11 -13.32
CA VAL A 74 6.18 4.27 -12.04
C VAL A 74 5.17 5.40 -12.17
N ILE A 75 3.91 5.13 -11.84
CA ILE A 75 2.84 6.13 -11.72
C ILE A 75 2.53 6.27 -10.23
N TYR A 76 2.84 7.43 -9.67
CA TYR A 76 2.51 7.81 -8.30
C TYR A 76 1.20 8.56 -8.29
N ILE A 77 0.21 8.10 -7.52
CA ILE A 77 -1.12 8.70 -7.47
C ILE A 77 -1.48 9.00 -6.03
N LYS A 78 -1.93 10.22 -5.74
CA LYS A 78 -2.42 10.57 -4.40
C LYS A 78 -3.66 9.78 -4.03
N PRO A 79 -3.80 9.30 -2.78
CA PRO A 79 -4.98 8.53 -2.33
C PRO A 79 -6.31 9.22 -2.61
N GLY A 80 -6.41 10.54 -2.38
CA GLY A 80 -7.63 11.31 -2.67
C GLY A 80 -8.04 11.29 -4.14
N PHE A 81 -7.06 11.32 -5.07
CA PHE A 81 -7.32 11.19 -6.51
C PHE A 81 -7.75 9.76 -6.87
N ILE A 82 -7.16 8.74 -6.23
CA ILE A 82 -7.58 7.34 -6.38
C ILE A 82 -9.04 7.17 -5.94
N GLU A 83 -9.42 7.72 -4.78
CA GLU A 83 -10.78 7.61 -4.24
C GLU A 83 -11.83 8.23 -5.16
N MET A 84 -11.52 9.36 -5.79
CA MET A 84 -12.39 9.98 -6.80
C MET A 84 -12.47 9.16 -8.09
N SER A 85 -11.36 8.54 -8.49
CA SER A 85 -11.23 7.81 -9.76
C SER A 85 -11.54 6.32 -9.64
N THR A 86 -11.63 5.75 -8.43
CA THR A 86 -11.89 4.32 -8.26
C THR A 86 -13.38 4.00 -8.39
N PRO A 87 -13.74 3.05 -9.27
CA PRO A 87 -15.12 2.59 -9.37
C PRO A 87 -15.64 2.05 -8.03
N ARG A 88 -16.85 2.45 -7.65
CA ARG A 88 -17.50 1.97 -6.43
C ARG A 88 -17.96 0.53 -6.58
N ASN A 89 -17.09 -0.41 -6.27
CA ASN A 89 -17.40 -1.84 -6.24
C ASN A 89 -16.78 -2.51 -5.02
N ASN A 90 -17.29 -3.68 -4.65
CA ASN A 90 -16.84 -4.40 -3.45
C ASN A 90 -15.48 -5.09 -3.63
N TYR A 91 -14.97 -5.16 -4.85
CA TYR A 91 -13.72 -5.85 -5.15
C TYR A 91 -12.49 -5.05 -4.72
N GLY A 92 -12.56 -3.72 -4.80
CA GLY A 92 -11.43 -2.83 -4.48
C GLY A 92 -10.88 -3.00 -3.07
N ILE A 93 -11.72 -3.40 -2.12
CA ILE A 93 -11.33 -3.59 -0.72
C ILE A 93 -10.54 -4.88 -0.54
N ARG A 94 -11.03 -5.99 -1.08
CA ARG A 94 -10.32 -7.27 -1.06
C ARG A 94 -9.01 -7.17 -1.84
N GLY A 95 -9.04 -6.56 -3.01
CA GLY A 95 -7.85 -6.28 -3.81
C GLY A 95 -6.80 -5.49 -3.04
N SER A 96 -7.21 -4.43 -2.34
CA SER A 96 -6.29 -3.60 -1.54
C SER A 96 -5.61 -4.39 -0.41
N LEU A 97 -6.32 -5.32 0.24
CA LEU A 97 -5.76 -6.18 1.29
C LEU A 97 -4.74 -7.18 0.75
N LEU A 98 -5.07 -7.81 -0.36
CA LEU A 98 -4.20 -8.80 -0.99
C LEU A 98 -2.95 -8.13 -1.54
N LEU A 99 -3.07 -6.92 -2.12
CA LEU A 99 -1.93 -6.11 -2.55
C LEU A 99 -1.05 -5.64 -1.38
N PHE A 100 -1.62 -5.49 -0.17
CA PHE A 100 -0.81 -5.23 1.02
C PHE A 100 0.03 -6.45 1.43
N ILE A 101 -0.45 -7.67 1.20
CA ILE A 101 0.27 -8.91 1.48
C ILE A 101 1.27 -9.23 0.38
N ASN A 102 0.83 -9.16 -0.87
CA ASN A 102 1.65 -9.37 -2.06
C ASN A 102 1.37 -8.27 -3.09
N PRO A 103 2.27 -7.29 -3.24
CA PRO A 103 2.04 -6.16 -4.13
C PRO A 103 2.24 -6.47 -5.61
N VAL A 104 2.83 -7.63 -5.95
CA VAL A 104 3.17 -8.02 -7.32
C VAL A 104 2.05 -8.83 -7.96
N MET A 105 1.68 -8.45 -9.15
CA MET A 105 0.73 -9.18 -10.01
C MET A 105 1.46 -9.85 -11.17
N GLN A 106 1.29 -11.17 -11.27
CA GLN A 106 1.73 -11.97 -12.42
C GLN A 106 0.69 -11.84 -13.53
N LEU A 107 1.07 -11.21 -14.64
CA LEU A 107 0.19 -10.94 -15.78
C LEU A 107 0.43 -11.95 -16.91
N ASP A 108 -0.64 -12.43 -17.53
CA ASP A 108 -0.55 -13.15 -18.80
C ASP A 108 -0.24 -12.19 -19.96
N GLU A 109 0.05 -12.71 -21.16
CA GLU A 109 0.45 -11.89 -22.31
C GLU A 109 -0.59 -10.83 -22.69
N GLN A 110 -1.89 -11.16 -22.62
CA GLN A 110 -2.95 -10.21 -22.94
C GLN A 110 -3.07 -9.11 -21.86
N GLU A 111 -2.93 -9.51 -20.59
CA GLU A 111 -2.92 -8.59 -19.45
C GLU A 111 -1.69 -7.67 -19.48
N GLN A 112 -0.50 -8.19 -19.85
CA GLN A 112 0.70 -7.38 -20.05
C GLN A 112 0.50 -6.31 -21.12
N GLN A 113 -0.06 -6.68 -22.28
CA GLN A 113 -0.35 -5.71 -23.34
C GLN A 113 -1.36 -4.66 -22.89
N ARG A 114 -2.37 -5.06 -22.11
CA ARG A 114 -3.39 -4.15 -21.58
C ARG A 114 -2.79 -3.22 -20.50
N CYS A 115 -1.98 -3.78 -19.59
CA CYS A 115 -1.29 -3.01 -18.57
C CYS A 115 -0.36 -1.95 -19.19
N ARG A 116 0.44 -2.34 -20.19
CA ARG A 116 1.29 -1.41 -20.94
C ARG A 116 0.48 -0.26 -21.52
N ARG A 117 -0.60 -0.55 -22.24
CA ARG A 117 -1.48 0.49 -22.82
C ARG A 117 -2.08 1.41 -21.77
N ASN A 118 -2.46 0.89 -20.61
CA ASN A 118 -2.97 1.71 -19.52
C ASN A 118 -1.93 2.72 -19.02
N PHE A 119 -0.68 2.29 -18.86
CA PHE A 119 0.40 3.17 -18.43
C PHE A 119 0.71 4.24 -19.49
N GLU A 120 0.75 3.86 -20.75
CA GLU A 120 0.95 4.77 -21.89
C GLU A 120 -0.21 5.78 -21.99
N GLU A 121 -1.45 5.37 -21.84
CA GLU A 121 -2.64 6.23 -21.88
C GLU A 121 -2.64 7.26 -20.73
N VAL A 122 -2.35 6.84 -19.50
CA VAL A 122 -2.25 7.79 -18.37
C VAL A 122 -1.16 8.82 -18.63
N GLU A 123 -0.01 8.40 -19.15
CA GLU A 123 1.11 9.30 -19.50
C GLU A 123 0.73 10.27 -20.61
N GLU A 124 0.10 9.80 -21.69
CA GLU A 124 -0.36 10.62 -22.80
C GLU A 124 -1.35 11.69 -22.33
N ARG A 125 -2.36 11.29 -21.53
CA ARG A 125 -3.35 12.22 -20.97
C ARG A 125 -2.72 13.24 -20.02
N LEU A 126 -1.78 12.79 -19.19
CA LEU A 126 -1.06 13.69 -18.28
C LEU A 126 -0.23 14.73 -19.01
N ASN A 127 0.35 14.39 -20.15
CA ASN A 127 1.17 15.31 -20.96
C ASN A 127 0.33 16.15 -21.96
N SER A 128 -0.96 15.85 -22.11
CA SER A 128 -1.82 16.54 -23.06
C SER A 128 -2.19 17.95 -22.60
N GLN A 129 -2.50 18.83 -23.56
CA GLN A 129 -3.04 20.17 -23.33
C GLN A 129 -4.58 20.19 -23.36
N HIS A 130 -5.21 19.10 -22.90
CA HIS A 130 -6.66 18.95 -22.98
C HIS A 130 -7.37 19.95 -22.05
N PRO A 131 -8.45 20.64 -22.51
CA PRO A 131 -9.18 21.61 -21.69
C PRO A 131 -9.78 21.02 -20.42
N PHE A 132 -10.14 19.72 -20.44
CA PHE A 132 -10.65 18.94 -19.31
C PHE A 132 -9.60 17.94 -18.84
N LYS A 133 -8.35 18.38 -18.63
CA LYS A 133 -7.24 17.51 -18.26
C LYS A 133 -7.51 16.65 -17.03
N HIS A 134 -8.10 17.25 -15.99
CA HIS A 134 -8.48 16.53 -14.77
C HIS A 134 -9.37 15.32 -15.08
N ASP A 135 -10.39 15.52 -15.90
CA ASP A 135 -11.38 14.49 -16.18
C ASP A 135 -10.80 13.37 -17.06
N VAL A 136 -10.03 13.72 -18.10
CA VAL A 136 -9.43 12.68 -18.98
C VAL A 136 -8.36 11.87 -18.27
N VAL A 137 -7.53 12.46 -17.41
CA VAL A 137 -6.59 11.72 -16.57
C VAL A 137 -7.33 10.84 -15.57
N SER A 138 -8.40 11.34 -14.94
CA SER A 138 -9.24 10.55 -14.04
C SER A 138 -9.87 9.35 -14.76
N CYS A 139 -10.39 9.52 -15.97
CA CYS A 139 -10.95 8.43 -16.78
C CYS A 139 -9.90 7.39 -17.15
N ALA A 140 -8.69 7.80 -17.55
CA ALA A 140 -7.59 6.88 -17.84
C ALA A 140 -7.18 6.07 -16.60
N CYS A 141 -7.06 6.72 -15.46
CA CYS A 141 -6.81 6.04 -14.18
C CYS A 141 -7.96 5.07 -13.80
N GLN A 142 -9.22 5.44 -14.04
CA GLN A 142 -10.37 4.55 -13.78
C GLN A 142 -10.30 3.27 -14.60
N LEU A 143 -9.98 3.38 -15.90
CA LEU A 143 -9.82 2.20 -16.78
C LEU A 143 -8.67 1.32 -16.29
N MET A 144 -7.54 1.91 -15.96
CA MET A 144 -6.39 1.19 -15.39
C MET A 144 -6.76 0.44 -14.10
N PHE A 145 -7.49 1.07 -13.18
CA PHE A 145 -7.92 0.42 -11.93
C PHE A 145 -8.91 -0.71 -12.17
N LEU A 146 -9.83 -0.58 -13.15
CA LEU A 146 -10.76 -1.66 -13.50
C LEU A 146 -10.03 -2.88 -14.06
N ASP A 147 -9.01 -2.66 -14.91
CA ASP A 147 -8.17 -3.74 -15.41
C ASP A 147 -7.35 -4.38 -14.28
N PHE A 148 -6.79 -3.61 -13.35
CA PHE A 148 -6.12 -4.16 -12.17
C PHE A 148 -7.07 -5.00 -11.31
N PHE A 149 -8.33 -4.60 -11.16
CA PHE A 149 -9.33 -5.42 -10.47
C PHE A 149 -9.60 -6.72 -11.20
N GLN A 150 -9.63 -6.71 -12.53
CA GLN A 150 -9.79 -7.91 -13.34
C GLN A 150 -8.58 -8.86 -13.20
N PHE A 151 -7.36 -8.34 -13.33
CA PHE A 151 -6.12 -9.13 -13.17
C PHE A 151 -6.05 -9.76 -11.79
N HIS A 152 -6.30 -8.94 -10.78
CA HIS A 152 -6.27 -9.39 -9.40
C HIS A 152 -7.35 -10.44 -9.09
N LYS A 153 -8.56 -10.30 -9.66
CA LYS A 153 -9.64 -11.29 -9.51
C LYS A 153 -9.27 -12.65 -10.09
N ARG A 154 -8.52 -12.67 -11.20
CA ARG A 154 -8.00 -13.91 -11.81
C ARG A 154 -6.97 -14.57 -10.90
N LEU A 155 -6.05 -13.79 -10.35
CA LEU A 155 -4.98 -14.28 -9.46
C LEU A 155 -5.53 -14.80 -8.12
N TYR A 156 -6.58 -14.17 -7.62
CA TYR A 156 -7.17 -14.47 -6.32
C TYR A 156 -8.68 -14.70 -6.45
N PRO A 157 -9.10 -15.82 -7.04
CA PRO A 157 -10.52 -16.16 -7.15
C PRO A 157 -11.13 -16.35 -5.75
N GLY A 158 -12.33 -15.87 -5.54
CA GLY A 158 -13.02 -16.01 -4.26
C GLY A 158 -14.37 -15.30 -4.24
N ASP A 159 -15.22 -15.66 -3.27
CA ASP A 159 -16.60 -15.21 -3.16
C ASP A 159 -16.74 -13.70 -2.97
N HIS A 160 -17.87 -13.17 -3.41
CA HIS A 160 -18.27 -11.80 -3.15
C HIS A 160 -18.44 -11.56 -1.64
N LEU A 161 -17.66 -10.61 -1.11
CA LEU A 161 -17.88 -10.15 0.26
C LEU A 161 -19.20 -9.38 0.34
N PRO A 162 -20.03 -9.58 1.39
CA PRO A 162 -21.17 -8.72 1.65
C PRO A 162 -20.71 -7.25 1.70
N PHE A 163 -21.49 -6.36 1.08
CA PHE A 163 -21.15 -4.94 0.99
C PHE A 163 -20.78 -4.30 2.34
N GLN A 164 -21.54 -4.63 3.39
CA GLN A 164 -21.30 -4.09 4.73
C GLN A 164 -19.95 -4.53 5.30
N ASN A 165 -19.55 -5.80 5.12
CA ASN A 165 -18.25 -6.30 5.58
C ASN A 165 -17.10 -5.66 4.79
N ALA A 166 -17.30 -5.49 3.49
CA ALA A 166 -16.35 -4.83 2.62
C ALA A 166 -16.14 -3.37 3.05
N LYS A 167 -17.24 -2.63 3.29
CA LYS A 167 -17.19 -1.25 3.74
C LYS A 167 -16.50 -1.13 5.11
N LEU A 168 -16.92 -1.93 6.09
CA LEU A 168 -16.32 -1.92 7.43
C LEU A 168 -14.80 -2.17 7.37
N MET A 169 -14.39 -3.15 6.55
CA MET A 169 -12.97 -3.46 6.36
C MET A 169 -12.21 -2.31 5.71
N SER A 170 -12.80 -1.64 4.70
CA SER A 170 -12.22 -0.46 4.08
C SER A 170 -11.99 0.66 5.09
N ASP A 171 -13.02 0.99 5.84
CA ASP A 171 -12.98 2.08 6.81
C ASP A 171 -11.94 1.79 7.90
N PHE A 172 -11.88 0.54 8.38
CA PHE A 172 -10.84 0.09 9.31
C PHE A 172 -9.42 0.23 8.74
N PHE A 173 -9.21 -0.21 7.49
CA PHE A 173 -7.89 -0.09 6.85
C PHE A 173 -7.51 1.36 6.54
N GLN A 174 -8.46 2.22 6.22
CA GLN A 174 -8.18 3.65 6.08
C GLN A 174 -7.64 4.26 7.39
N MET A 175 -8.19 3.86 8.55
CA MET A 175 -7.65 4.27 9.86
C MET A 175 -6.20 3.78 10.05
N LEU A 176 -5.91 2.53 9.67
CA LEU A 176 -4.54 1.99 9.72
C LEU A 176 -3.59 2.72 8.75
N PHE A 177 -4.00 2.99 7.51
CA PHE A 177 -3.19 3.74 6.55
C PHE A 177 -2.91 5.18 7.01
N ARG A 178 -3.87 5.80 7.69
CA ARG A 178 -3.71 7.14 8.29
C ARG A 178 -2.75 7.14 9.49
N GLY A 179 -2.46 5.98 10.08
CA GLY A 179 -1.53 5.82 11.20
C GLY A 179 -2.17 5.96 12.58
N ASP A 180 -3.47 5.75 12.71
CA ASP A 180 -4.19 5.84 14.01
C ASP A 180 -3.58 4.92 15.08
N TYR A 181 -2.97 3.80 14.68
CA TYR A 181 -2.26 2.85 15.57
C TYR A 181 -1.09 3.48 16.34
N ARG A 182 -0.53 4.61 15.89
CA ARG A 182 0.49 5.32 16.66
C ARG A 182 -0.06 5.85 17.97
N LYS A 183 -1.31 6.29 17.95
CA LYS A 183 -1.98 6.89 19.12
C LYS A 183 -2.82 5.87 19.90
N ASN A 184 -3.46 4.93 19.19
CA ASN A 184 -4.37 3.95 19.78
C ASN A 184 -4.16 2.58 19.14
N ARG A 185 -3.76 1.59 19.94
CA ARG A 185 -3.57 0.21 19.49
C ARG A 185 -4.67 -0.74 19.98
N GLU A 186 -5.59 -0.22 20.78
CA GLU A 186 -6.70 -1.01 21.32
C GLU A 186 -7.81 -1.17 20.27
N ILE A 187 -8.26 -2.39 20.04
CA ILE A 187 -9.34 -2.69 19.09
C ILE A 187 -10.63 -1.93 19.42
N SER A 188 -10.88 -1.63 20.71
CA SER A 188 -12.04 -0.87 21.17
C SER A 188 -12.11 0.50 20.52
N TYR A 189 -10.98 1.21 20.42
CA TYR A 189 -10.94 2.51 19.74
C TYR A 189 -11.45 2.45 18.30
N TYR A 190 -10.98 1.46 17.53
CA TYR A 190 -11.43 1.30 16.14
C TYR A 190 -12.90 0.90 16.06
N ALA A 191 -13.32 0.02 16.92
CA ALA A 191 -14.70 -0.45 16.98
C ALA A 191 -15.66 0.70 17.35
N ASP A 192 -15.29 1.55 18.30
CA ASP A 192 -16.07 2.72 18.71
C ASP A 192 -16.21 3.74 17.54
N VAL A 193 -15.10 4.07 16.87
CA VAL A 193 -15.11 4.98 15.70
C VAL A 193 -15.97 4.42 14.56
N LEU A 194 -15.95 3.10 14.37
CA LEU A 194 -16.70 2.42 13.31
C LEU A 194 -18.13 2.02 13.73
N CYS A 195 -18.55 2.39 14.96
CA CYS A 195 -19.89 2.10 15.50
C CYS A 195 -20.24 0.60 15.50
N VAL A 196 -19.25 -0.25 15.83
CA VAL A 196 -19.42 -1.71 15.92
C VAL A 196 -18.83 -2.25 17.22
N THR A 197 -19.09 -3.53 17.53
CA THR A 197 -18.40 -4.18 18.67
C THR A 197 -16.99 -4.65 18.28
N PRO A 198 -16.02 -4.67 19.22
CA PRO A 198 -14.67 -5.20 18.97
C PRO A 198 -14.68 -6.63 18.44
N LYS A 199 -15.59 -7.47 18.96
CA LYS A 199 -15.78 -8.85 18.51
C LYS A 199 -16.21 -8.90 17.05
N TYR A 200 -17.22 -8.13 16.65
CA TYR A 200 -17.73 -8.09 15.28
C TYR A 200 -16.65 -7.57 14.31
N LEU A 201 -15.93 -6.50 14.67
CA LEU A 201 -14.81 -6.00 13.86
C LEU A 201 -13.78 -7.10 13.63
N SER A 202 -13.37 -7.82 14.69
CA SER A 202 -12.37 -8.89 14.57
C SER A 202 -12.86 -10.08 13.74
N GLU A 203 -14.14 -10.45 13.86
CA GLU A 203 -14.76 -11.51 13.05
C GLU A 203 -14.83 -11.15 11.57
N VAL A 204 -15.20 -9.90 11.24
CA VAL A 204 -15.19 -9.40 9.84
C VAL A 204 -13.77 -9.39 9.29
N CYS A 205 -12.79 -8.87 10.05
CA CYS A 205 -11.39 -8.91 9.63
C CYS A 205 -10.93 -10.35 9.34
N LYS A 206 -11.22 -11.29 10.24
CA LYS A 206 -10.84 -12.69 10.08
C LYS A 206 -11.52 -13.35 8.87
N LYS A 207 -12.78 -13.05 8.62
CA LYS A 207 -13.53 -13.57 7.47
C LYS A 207 -12.97 -13.06 6.13
N VAL A 208 -12.51 -11.79 6.11
CA VAL A 208 -12.04 -11.13 4.88
C VAL A 208 -10.58 -11.43 4.58
N SER A 209 -9.73 -11.44 5.61
CA SER A 209 -8.26 -11.48 5.47
C SER A 209 -7.60 -12.73 6.05
N GLY A 210 -8.35 -13.59 6.75
CA GLY A 210 -7.80 -14.70 7.51
C GLY A 210 -7.28 -14.31 8.90
N TYR A 211 -7.12 -13.01 9.19
CA TYR A 211 -6.55 -12.50 10.44
C TYR A 211 -7.51 -11.56 11.16
N GLY A 212 -7.53 -11.59 12.49
CA GLY A 212 -8.35 -10.67 13.29
C GLY A 212 -7.82 -9.23 13.30
N ALA A 213 -8.63 -8.28 13.78
CA ALA A 213 -8.28 -6.86 13.75
C ALA A 213 -6.98 -6.54 14.52
N ASN A 214 -6.75 -7.16 15.69
CA ASN A 214 -5.51 -6.96 16.46
C ASN A 214 -4.25 -7.35 15.70
N TYR A 215 -4.33 -8.40 14.87
CA TYR A 215 -3.21 -8.77 13.99
C TYR A 215 -2.83 -7.60 13.08
N TRP A 216 -3.80 -6.96 12.44
CA TRP A 216 -3.57 -5.87 11.51
C TRP A 216 -3.05 -4.62 12.23
N ILE A 217 -3.65 -4.24 13.37
CA ILE A 217 -3.18 -3.12 14.19
C ILE A 217 -1.70 -3.31 14.56
N ASN A 218 -1.35 -4.49 15.08
CA ASN A 218 0.02 -4.81 15.47
C ASN A 218 0.96 -4.86 14.26
N ARG A 219 0.51 -5.42 13.14
CA ARG A 219 1.29 -5.51 11.91
C ARG A 219 1.67 -4.13 11.37
N PHE A 220 0.72 -3.20 11.31
CA PHE A 220 0.99 -1.82 10.91
C PHE A 220 1.91 -1.11 11.90
N THR A 221 1.70 -1.34 13.19
CA THR A 221 2.53 -0.77 14.26
C THR A 221 3.99 -1.21 14.13
N ILE A 222 4.23 -2.52 14.00
CA ILE A 222 5.60 -3.05 13.98
C ILE A 222 6.36 -2.64 12.72
N ILE A 223 5.69 -2.61 11.56
CA ILE A 223 6.29 -2.17 10.31
C ILE A 223 6.79 -0.72 10.43
N ASP A 224 5.98 0.15 11.00
CA ASP A 224 6.34 1.56 11.17
C ASP A 224 7.45 1.75 12.20
N ILE A 225 7.43 0.96 13.30
CA ILE A 225 8.52 0.91 14.27
C ILE A 225 9.82 0.43 13.63
N GLN A 226 9.79 -0.61 12.80
CA GLN A 226 10.97 -1.11 12.08
C GLN A 226 11.66 0.00 11.27
N ARG A 227 10.87 0.77 10.51
CA ARG A 227 11.38 1.91 9.75
C ARG A 227 12.08 2.93 10.66
N LEU A 228 11.45 3.29 11.79
CA LEU A 228 12.02 4.26 12.73
C LEU A 228 13.24 3.71 13.46
N LEU A 229 13.30 2.41 13.72
CA LEU A 229 14.49 1.78 14.30
C LEU A 229 15.72 1.90 13.40
N ARG A 230 15.56 1.88 12.08
CA ARG A 230 16.65 2.10 11.12
C ARG A 230 17.14 3.55 11.11
N ASN A 231 16.27 4.49 11.43
CA ASN A 231 16.65 5.89 11.55
C ASN A 231 17.36 6.13 12.89
N ARG A 232 18.70 6.11 12.86
CA ARG A 232 19.55 6.27 14.05
C ARG A 232 19.47 7.65 14.70
N SER A 233 18.84 8.64 14.07
CA SER A 233 18.64 9.98 14.65
C SER A 233 17.61 10.00 15.79
N MET A 234 16.70 9.01 15.84
CA MET A 234 15.71 8.90 16.91
C MET A 234 16.18 7.95 18.01
N SER A 235 16.06 8.34 19.28
CA SER A 235 16.29 7.44 20.41
C SER A 235 15.16 6.39 20.53
N LEU A 236 15.44 5.26 21.20
CA LEU A 236 14.39 4.24 21.46
C LEU A 236 13.25 4.82 22.31
N GLN A 237 13.58 5.74 23.24
CA GLN A 237 12.57 6.41 24.04
C GLN A 237 11.66 7.30 23.18
N GLN A 238 12.23 8.09 22.27
CA GLN A 238 11.45 8.91 21.34
C GLN A 238 10.50 8.08 20.48
N ILE A 239 10.95 6.93 19.99
CA ILE A 239 10.07 6.01 19.24
C ILE A 239 8.97 5.46 20.14
N ALA A 240 9.30 5.02 21.35
CA ALA A 240 8.32 4.51 22.31
C ALA A 240 7.24 5.57 22.64
N ASP A 241 7.65 6.82 22.80
CA ASP A 241 6.76 7.96 23.10
C ASP A 241 5.88 8.32 21.90
N ASP A 242 6.42 8.31 20.66
CA ASP A 242 5.68 8.58 19.42
C ASP A 242 4.52 7.57 19.24
N PHE A 243 4.76 6.31 19.62
CA PHE A 243 3.73 5.28 19.62
C PHE A 243 2.96 5.16 20.94
N ARG A 244 3.14 6.09 21.88
CA ARG A 244 2.46 6.10 23.18
C ARG A 244 2.55 4.78 23.95
N PHE A 245 3.73 4.16 23.95
CA PHE A 245 3.97 3.04 24.87
C PHE A 245 4.08 3.54 26.32
N SER A 246 3.47 2.81 27.25
CA SER A 246 3.47 3.18 28.67
C SER A 246 4.85 3.12 29.32
N SER A 247 5.80 2.40 28.71
CA SER A 247 7.20 2.34 29.16
C SER A 247 8.10 1.79 28.05
N LEU A 248 9.40 2.14 28.12
CA LEU A 248 10.42 1.58 27.24
C LEU A 248 10.52 0.04 27.36
N ALA A 249 10.29 -0.50 28.57
CA ALA A 249 10.28 -1.94 28.78
C ALA A 249 9.12 -2.64 28.05
N TYR A 250 7.94 -2.02 28.03
CA TYR A 250 6.80 -2.55 27.29
C TYR A 250 7.03 -2.44 25.76
N PHE A 251 7.56 -1.32 25.29
CA PHE A 251 7.99 -1.13 23.90
C PHE A 251 9.00 -2.21 23.49
N SER A 252 10.05 -2.45 24.29
CA SER A 252 11.08 -3.43 23.98
C SER A 252 10.52 -4.86 23.90
N ARG A 253 9.62 -5.22 24.79
CA ARG A 253 8.91 -6.53 24.73
C ARG A 253 8.02 -6.64 23.50
N PHE A 254 7.31 -5.58 23.15
CA PHE A 254 6.48 -5.54 21.95
C PHE A 254 7.35 -5.79 20.69
N VAL A 255 8.44 -5.04 20.54
CA VAL A 255 9.38 -5.21 19.41
C VAL A 255 9.94 -6.63 19.37
N GLN A 256 10.42 -7.14 20.51
CA GLN A 256 10.98 -8.49 20.59
C GLN A 256 9.98 -9.59 20.23
N ASN A 257 8.72 -9.45 20.62
CA ASN A 257 7.67 -10.40 20.28
C ASN A 257 7.36 -10.46 18.79
N PHE A 258 7.50 -9.34 18.07
CA PHE A 258 7.16 -9.27 16.64
C PHE A 258 8.37 -9.41 15.72
N LEU A 259 9.58 -9.00 16.16
CA LEU A 259 10.80 -9.03 15.34
C LEU A 259 11.80 -10.12 15.78
N GLY A 260 11.53 -10.82 16.87
CA GLY A 260 12.45 -11.84 17.41
C GLY A 260 13.72 -11.29 18.05
N SER A 261 13.96 -9.97 18.00
CA SER A 261 15.13 -9.29 18.56
C SER A 261 14.74 -8.04 19.34
N THR A 262 15.62 -7.61 20.26
CA THR A 262 15.40 -6.35 20.98
C THR A 262 15.55 -5.14 20.05
N PRO A 263 14.93 -3.98 20.36
CA PRO A 263 15.09 -2.76 19.55
C PRO A 263 16.55 -2.35 19.35
N SER A 264 17.41 -2.55 20.35
CA SER A 264 18.83 -2.23 20.27
C SER A 264 19.57 -3.18 19.31
N ALA A 265 19.35 -4.50 19.44
CA ALA A 265 19.94 -5.49 18.55
C ALA A 265 19.45 -5.37 17.10
N TYR A 266 18.23 -4.87 16.90
CA TYR A 266 17.70 -4.62 15.55
C TYR A 266 18.38 -3.43 14.85
N ARG A 267 18.97 -2.50 15.62
CA ARG A 267 19.71 -1.32 15.12
C ARG A 267 21.17 -1.60 14.74
N GLU A 268 21.75 -2.67 15.29
CA GLU A 268 23.13 -3.07 15.00
C GLU A 268 23.24 -3.69 13.60
#